data_5ae17865a4dc0f28eb875eb4eecfaa42
#
_entry.id   5ae17865a4dc0f28eb875eb4eecfaa42
#
_cell.length_a   1.000
_cell.length_b   1.000
_cell.length_c   1.000
_cell.angle_alpha   90.00
_cell.angle_beta   90.00
_cell.angle_gamma   90.00
#
_symmetry.space_group_name_H-M   'P 1'
#
loop_
_entity.id
_entity.type
_entity.pdbx_description
1 polymer ?
#
loop_
_entity_poly.entity_id
_entity_poly.type
_entity_poly.pdbx_seq_one_letter_code
_entity_poly.pdbx_strand_id
1 'polypeptide(L)'
;MLQFYLQLLDTEEEQRDFTLLYETYRKLMHWIAKRILYDEGLAEDAVQEAFLRIAKNFYKIKEILCPETRNFVVIIVRNVALTMRHQQTRDTEHCVYDA
;
A
#
# COMPACT_ATOMS: atom_id res chain seq x y z
N MET A 1 3.30 -0.34 13.06
CA MET A 1 2.68 0.41 11.94
C MET A 1 1.16 0.40 11.98
N LEU A 2 0.54 -0.74 12.32
CA LEU A 2 -0.93 -0.79 12.40
C LEU A 2 -1.50 0.28 13.33
N GLN A 3 -0.89 0.48 14.50
CA GLN A 3 -1.35 1.50 15.46
C GLN A 3 -1.39 2.90 14.85
N PHE A 4 -0.41 3.22 14.01
CA PHE A 4 -0.37 4.51 13.35
C PHE A 4 -1.57 4.70 12.42
N TYR A 5 -1.92 3.69 11.63
CA TYR A 5 -3.05 3.77 10.73
C TYR A 5 -4.37 3.89 11.48
N LEU A 6 -4.50 3.19 12.62
CA LEU A 6 -5.73 3.23 13.41
C LEU A 6 -6.03 4.63 13.97
N GLN A 7 -4.99 5.45 14.19
CA GLN A 7 -5.18 6.82 14.64
C GLN A 7 -5.82 7.72 13.59
N LEU A 8 -5.80 7.30 12.32
CA LEU A 8 -6.40 8.05 11.22
C LEU A 8 -7.90 7.78 11.06
N LEU A 9 -8.43 6.82 11.81
CA LEU A 9 -9.81 6.38 11.70
C LEU A 9 -10.64 6.94 12.85
N ASP A 10 -11.89 7.29 12.56
CA ASP A 10 -12.74 8.04 13.49
C ASP A 10 -13.49 7.18 14.49
N THR A 11 -13.80 5.93 14.15
CA THR A 11 -14.63 5.07 14.99
C THR A 11 -13.96 3.75 15.30
N GLU A 12 -14.41 3.11 16.40
CA GLU A 12 -13.91 1.78 16.75
C GLU A 12 -14.29 0.75 15.69
N GLU A 13 -15.45 0.89 15.08
CA GLU A 13 -15.87 0.00 14.00
C GLU A 13 -14.92 0.09 12.81
N GLU A 14 -14.57 1.29 12.40
CA GLU A 14 -13.59 1.50 11.32
C GLU A 14 -12.23 0.91 11.69
N GLN A 15 -11.82 1.06 12.94
CA GLN A 15 -10.54 0.51 13.40
C GLN A 15 -10.54 -1.02 13.34
N ARG A 16 -11.64 -1.65 13.74
CA ARG A 16 -11.79 -3.11 13.63
C ARG A 16 -11.76 -3.58 12.18
N ASP A 17 -12.50 -2.89 11.32
CA ASP A 17 -12.55 -3.22 9.91
C ASP A 17 -11.20 -3.03 9.24
N PHE A 18 -10.49 -1.96 9.55
CA PHE A 18 -9.15 -1.72 9.01
C PHE A 18 -8.17 -2.80 9.48
N THR A 19 -8.26 -3.22 10.73
CA THR A 19 -7.40 -4.27 11.26
C THR A 19 -7.62 -5.58 10.49
N LEU A 20 -8.87 -5.91 10.19
CA LEU A 20 -9.21 -7.09 9.38
C LEU A 20 -8.63 -6.96 7.97
N LEU A 21 -8.77 -5.80 7.35
CA LEU A 21 -8.22 -5.55 6.03
C LEU A 21 -6.70 -5.69 6.04
N TYR A 22 -6.05 -5.10 7.03
CA TYR A 22 -4.59 -5.16 7.19
C TYR A 22 -4.11 -6.61 7.28
N GLU A 23 -4.73 -7.38 8.17
CA GLU A 23 -4.31 -8.78 8.38
C GLU A 23 -4.62 -9.66 7.18
N THR A 24 -5.72 -9.38 6.48
CA THR A 24 -6.12 -10.18 5.33
C THR A 24 -5.23 -9.94 4.12
N TYR A 25 -4.87 -8.69 3.85
CA TYR A 25 -4.25 -8.32 2.57
C TYR A 25 -2.77 -7.96 2.64
N ARG A 26 -2.17 -7.81 3.81
CA ARG A 26 -0.78 -7.36 3.89
C ARG A 26 0.21 -8.25 3.17
N LYS A 27 0.01 -9.57 3.23
CA LYS A 27 0.90 -10.51 2.55
C LYS A 27 0.78 -10.43 1.04
N LEU A 28 -0.43 -10.34 0.56
CA LEU A 28 -0.69 -10.17 -0.87
C LEU A 28 -0.08 -8.86 -1.37
N MET A 29 -0.29 -7.77 -0.64
CA MET A 29 0.25 -6.46 -1.01
C MET A 29 1.76 -6.48 -1.06
N HIS A 30 2.40 -7.09 -0.07
CA HIS A 30 3.86 -7.24 -0.03
C HIS A 30 4.36 -8.05 -1.22
N TRP A 31 3.69 -9.15 -1.54
CA TRP A 31 4.05 -9.99 -2.68
C TRP A 31 3.99 -9.19 -3.99
N ILE A 32 2.91 -8.41 -4.19
CA ILE A 32 2.76 -7.59 -5.39
C ILE A 32 3.87 -6.54 -5.47
N ALA A 33 4.11 -5.82 -4.37
CA ALA A 33 5.14 -4.78 -4.33
C ALA A 33 6.52 -5.33 -4.60
N LYS A 34 6.84 -6.50 -4.04
CA LYS A 34 8.14 -7.13 -4.25
C LYS A 34 8.34 -7.58 -5.70
N ARG A 35 7.30 -8.05 -6.35
CA ARG A 35 7.38 -8.44 -7.76
C ARG A 35 7.62 -7.24 -8.68
N ILE A 36 7.22 -6.07 -8.26
CA ILE A 36 7.42 -4.84 -9.06
C ILE A 36 8.77 -4.21 -8.74
N LEU A 37 9.16 -4.15 -7.47
CA LEU A 37 10.32 -3.40 -7.01
C LEU A 37 11.59 -4.24 -6.86
N TYR A 38 11.47 -5.56 -6.72
CA TYR A 38 12.59 -6.49 -6.55
C TYR A 38 13.50 -6.15 -5.37
N ASP A 39 12.96 -5.50 -4.34
CA ASP A 39 13.69 -5.08 -3.16
C ASP A 39 12.78 -5.15 -1.95
N GLU A 40 13.24 -5.83 -0.89
CA GLU A 40 12.43 -6.06 0.30
C GLU A 40 12.10 -4.76 1.03
N GLY A 41 13.08 -3.89 1.20
CA GLY A 41 12.88 -2.61 1.89
C GLY A 41 11.94 -1.68 1.15
N LEU A 42 12.09 -1.61 -0.18
CA LEU A 42 11.21 -0.79 -1.01
C LEU A 42 9.80 -1.37 -1.05
N ALA A 43 9.68 -2.71 -1.06
CA ALA A 43 8.36 -3.34 -1.01
C ALA A 43 7.65 -3.01 0.30
N GLU A 44 8.35 -3.03 1.42
CA GLU A 44 7.77 -2.62 2.70
C GLU A 44 7.32 -1.17 2.69
N ASP A 45 8.13 -0.28 2.12
CA ASP A 45 7.77 1.13 1.98
C ASP A 45 6.52 1.32 1.14
N ALA A 46 6.41 0.56 0.04
CA ALA A 46 5.24 0.61 -0.84
C ALA A 46 3.98 0.14 -0.11
N VAL A 47 4.08 -0.93 0.66
CA VAL A 47 2.94 -1.45 1.43
C VAL A 47 2.50 -0.44 2.49
N GLN A 48 3.45 0.19 3.18
CA GLN A 48 3.15 1.21 4.18
C GLN A 48 2.42 2.40 3.56
N GLU A 49 2.91 2.89 2.42
CA GLU A 49 2.25 3.99 1.71
C GLU A 49 0.86 3.60 1.24
N ALA A 50 0.70 2.37 0.73
CA ALA A 50 -0.59 1.88 0.30
C ALA A 50 -1.59 1.83 1.44
N PHE A 51 -1.20 1.32 2.60
CA PHE A 51 -2.08 1.30 3.77
C PHE A 51 -2.44 2.71 4.25
N LEU A 52 -1.51 3.64 4.17
CA LEU A 52 -1.79 5.04 4.52
C LEU A 52 -2.90 5.60 3.62
N ARG A 53 -2.80 5.35 2.32
CA ARG A 53 -3.83 5.79 1.36
C ARG A 53 -5.17 5.11 1.62
N ILE A 54 -5.16 3.83 1.94
CA ILE A 54 -6.37 3.08 2.27
C ILE A 54 -7.03 3.68 3.52
N ALA A 55 -6.25 3.96 4.55
CA ALA A 55 -6.77 4.55 5.79
C ALA A 55 -7.41 5.92 5.54
N LYS A 56 -6.76 6.76 4.74
CA LYS A 56 -7.27 8.09 4.41
C LYS A 56 -8.56 8.05 3.59
N ASN A 57 -8.79 6.97 2.84
CA ASN A 57 -9.95 6.81 1.98
C ASN A 57 -10.84 5.67 2.45
N PHE A 58 -10.76 5.31 3.73
CA PHE A 58 -11.44 4.13 4.25
C PHE A 58 -12.97 4.21 4.14
N TYR A 59 -13.52 5.41 4.13
CA TYR A 59 -14.94 5.63 3.94
C TYR A 59 -15.49 5.06 2.64
N LYS A 60 -14.62 4.81 1.65
CA LYS A 60 -15.00 4.23 0.36
C LYS A 60 -15.22 2.73 0.42
N ILE A 61 -14.74 2.08 1.47
CA ILE A 61 -14.83 0.63 1.62
C ILE A 61 -16.05 0.28 2.47
N LYS A 62 -16.96 -0.48 1.89
CA LYS A 62 -18.19 -0.88 2.58
C LYS A 62 -18.09 -2.27 3.19
N GLU A 63 -17.37 -3.15 2.54
CA GLU A 63 -17.20 -4.53 2.98
C GLU A 63 -15.76 -4.96 2.77
N ILE A 64 -15.15 -5.58 3.78
CA ILE A 64 -13.73 -5.91 3.74
C ILE A 64 -13.45 -7.15 2.90
N LEU A 65 -14.22 -8.20 3.10
CA LEU A 65 -13.97 -9.50 2.47
C LEU A 65 -14.79 -9.68 1.19
N CYS A 66 -14.67 -8.75 0.26
CA CYS A 66 -15.38 -8.84 -1.01
C CYS A 66 -14.40 -8.59 -2.18
N PRO A 67 -14.74 -9.05 -3.40
CA PRO A 67 -13.86 -8.88 -4.56
C PRO A 67 -13.54 -7.41 -4.86
N GLU A 68 -14.46 -6.50 -4.66
CA GLU A 68 -14.26 -5.07 -4.91
C GLU A 68 -13.18 -4.51 -4.00
N THR A 69 -13.19 -4.86 -2.71
CA THR A 69 -12.17 -4.41 -1.76
C THR A 69 -10.82 -5.01 -2.09
N ARG A 70 -10.78 -6.29 -2.45
CA ARG A 70 -9.53 -6.93 -2.87
C ARG A 70 -8.94 -6.21 -4.08
N ASN A 71 -9.75 -5.92 -5.08
CA ASN A 71 -9.31 -5.20 -6.27
C ASN A 71 -8.82 -3.79 -5.94
N PHE A 72 -9.52 -3.10 -5.05
CA PHE A 72 -9.14 -1.76 -4.59
C PHE A 72 -7.75 -1.77 -3.96
N VAL A 73 -7.52 -2.72 -3.04
CA VAL A 73 -6.24 -2.87 -2.35
C VAL A 73 -5.11 -3.19 -3.33
N VAL A 74 -5.37 -4.11 -4.27
CA VAL A 74 -4.38 -4.51 -5.29
C VAL A 74 -4.01 -3.32 -6.17
N ILE A 75 -4.99 -2.56 -6.61
CA ILE A 75 -4.75 -1.38 -7.46
C ILE A 75 -3.91 -0.34 -6.72
N ILE A 76 -4.23 -0.08 -5.46
CA ILE A 76 -3.49 0.92 -4.68
C ILE A 76 -2.03 0.53 -4.51
N VAL A 77 -1.75 -0.68 -4.05
CA VAL A 77 -0.36 -1.10 -3.81
C VAL A 77 0.42 -1.18 -5.12
N ARG A 78 -0.24 -1.63 -6.18
CA ARG A 78 0.39 -1.71 -7.50
C ARG A 78 0.77 -0.32 -8.00
N ASN A 79 -0.14 0.64 -7.89
CA ASN A 79 0.12 2.02 -8.34
C ASN A 79 1.24 2.66 -7.52
N VAL A 80 1.26 2.45 -6.21
CA VAL A 80 2.34 2.95 -5.36
C VAL A 80 3.68 2.36 -5.79
N ALA A 81 3.74 1.05 -5.97
CA ALA A 81 4.98 0.36 -6.34
C ALA A 81 5.47 0.78 -7.72
N LEU A 82 4.57 0.91 -8.69
CA LEU A 82 4.94 1.38 -10.04
C LEU A 82 5.48 2.80 -10.02
N THR A 83 4.87 3.67 -9.24
CA THR A 83 5.36 5.05 -9.09
C THR A 83 6.77 5.07 -8.49
N MET A 84 7.01 4.27 -7.46
CA MET A 84 8.34 4.16 -6.84
C MET A 84 9.37 3.61 -7.82
N ARG A 85 8.99 2.61 -8.62
CA ARG A 85 9.89 2.06 -9.64
C ARG A 85 10.25 3.09 -10.70
N HIS A 86 9.28 3.88 -11.15
CA HIS A 86 9.54 4.95 -12.11
C HIS A 86 10.48 6.01 -11.54
N GLN A 87 10.31 6.36 -10.27
CA GLN A 87 11.21 7.31 -9.61
C GLN A 87 12.63 6.77 -9.52
N GLN A 88 12.81 5.49 -9.19
CA GLN A 88 14.12 4.86 -9.16
C GLN A 88 14.80 4.89 -10.52
N THR A 89 14.07 4.52 -11.57
CA THR A 89 14.61 4.53 -12.93
C THR A 89 15.05 5.94 -13.32
N ARG A 90 14.24 6.93 -12.98
CA ARG A 90 14.55 8.33 -13.26
C ARG A 90 15.79 8.80 -12.53
N ASP A 91 15.89 8.47 -11.24
CA ASP A 91 17.04 8.83 -10.42
C ASP A 91 18.32 8.16 -10.94
N THR A 92 18.23 6.91 -11.35
CA THR A 92 19.37 6.18 -11.91
C THR A 92 19.83 6.81 -13.23
N GLU A 93 18.88 7.14 -14.10
CA GLU A 93 19.20 7.82 -15.38
C GLU A 93 19.82 9.18 -15.15
N HIS A 94 19.28 9.92 -14.19
CA HIS A 94 19.81 11.23 -13.84
C HIS A 94 21.23 11.13 -13.31
N CYS A 95 21.51 10.17 -12.45
CA CYS A 95 22.86 9.94 -11.92
C CYS A 95 23.85 9.58 -13.03
N VAL A 96 23.42 8.80 -14.01
CA VAL A 96 24.28 8.44 -15.16
C VAL A 96 24.63 9.67 -15.99
N TYR A 97 23.67 10.57 -16.20
CA TYR A 97 23.91 11.78 -16.97
C TYR A 97 24.78 12.78 -16.23
N ASP A 98 24.68 12.82 -14.92
CA ASP A 98 25.47 13.76 -14.11
C ASP A 98 26.91 13.30 -13.89
N ALA A 99 27.18 12.04 -14.12
CA ALA A 99 28.51 11.48 -14.00
C ALA A 99 29.34 11.74 -15.26
#